data_9d64de1a735b6c6c7db9d73336ae14c4
#
_entry.id   9d64de1a735b6c6c7db9d73336ae14c4
#
_cell.length_a   1.000
_cell.length_b   1.000
_cell.length_c   1.000
_cell.angle_alpha   90.00
_cell.angle_beta   90.00
_cell.angle_gamma   90.00
#
_symmetry.space_group_name_H-M   'P 1'
#
loop_
_entity.id
_entity.type
_entity.pdbx_description
1 polymer ?
#
loop_
_entity_poly.entity_id
_entity_poly.type
_entity_poly.pdbx_seq_one_letter_code
_entity_poly.pdbx_strand_id
1 'polypeptide(L)'
;MKLEIGKFRVSDIAFGSKTSFANGVLTIDRDEALALVREYGDITEAELHIVRPGDMVRLVPVKEAIEMRVKVSGGSTFPGVTNPVTHVGWGRTHALKDCSLLVVGKHWGSFQDGLIDMGGAYQRNTIYGMMKNLVLVGDTDEAFERHEQQKKNHALRWAGHRLAEYVGRCVRDLEPQEIETWELEPVNRRSSDVQTLPSVVYVLQPQTQMEAMGYNTLVYGWDGNHMLPTFMHPNEMLDGAIVSGSFMPVSSKISTYEFCNNPTVKRLMREHGKSVNFLGVILSNLNVVMEEKMRSAQMVARMAVNLGADGAIVAEEGYGNPDVDYIQTIVELEKVGVKTVGISNECTGRDGASQPLVVLDEAANALVSTGNVSQYFELPPMP
;
A
#
# COMPACT_ATOMS: atom_id res chain seq x y z
N MET A 1 -7.42 -14.22 -14.46
CA MET A 1 -6.04 -13.78 -14.80
C MET A 1 -5.07 -14.59 -13.96
N LYS A 2 -3.89 -14.91 -14.50
CA LYS A 2 -2.83 -15.63 -13.78
C LYS A 2 -1.61 -14.73 -13.64
N LEU A 3 -1.20 -14.47 -12.39
CA LEU A 3 0.00 -13.71 -12.03
C LEU A 3 0.97 -14.64 -11.32
N GLU A 4 2.23 -14.63 -11.74
CA GLU A 4 3.33 -15.32 -11.07
C GLU A 4 4.25 -14.30 -10.42
N ILE A 5 4.51 -14.47 -9.11
CA ILE A 5 5.51 -13.69 -8.37
C ILE A 5 6.72 -14.57 -8.14
N GLY A 6 7.79 -14.33 -8.89
CA GLY A 6 9.08 -14.95 -8.67
C GLY A 6 9.81 -14.30 -7.51
N LYS A 7 10.07 -15.09 -6.45
CA LYS A 7 10.61 -14.59 -5.18
C LYS A 7 12.12 -14.81 -5.10
N PHE A 8 12.83 -13.76 -4.72
CA PHE A 8 14.26 -13.74 -4.43
C PHE A 8 14.47 -13.33 -2.98
N ARG A 9 14.80 -14.28 -2.11
CA ARG A 9 14.96 -14.04 -0.67
C ARG A 9 16.30 -13.38 -0.40
N VAL A 10 16.25 -12.18 0.18
CA VAL A 10 17.42 -11.37 0.54
C VAL A 10 17.85 -11.72 1.97
N SER A 11 18.99 -12.36 2.09
CA SER A 11 19.61 -12.65 3.40
C SER A 11 20.42 -11.48 3.93
N ASP A 12 21.02 -10.67 3.03
CA ASP A 12 21.73 -9.43 3.39
C ASP A 12 21.76 -8.44 2.23
N ILE A 13 22.03 -7.17 2.56
CA ILE A 13 22.23 -6.05 1.61
C ILE A 13 23.62 -5.48 1.83
N ALA A 14 24.35 -5.17 0.75
CA ALA A 14 25.67 -4.55 0.78
C ALA A 14 25.81 -3.49 -0.32
N PHE A 15 26.71 -2.54 -0.14
CA PHE A 15 27.16 -1.68 -1.23
C PHE A 15 28.34 -2.32 -1.97
N GLY A 16 28.41 -2.10 -3.27
CA GLY A 16 29.50 -2.60 -4.11
C GLY A 16 29.58 -1.84 -5.43
N SER A 17 30.39 -2.34 -6.36
CA SER A 17 30.67 -1.66 -7.64
C SER A 17 29.67 -1.93 -8.74
N LYS A 18 28.62 -2.75 -8.46
CA LYS A 18 27.57 -3.09 -9.43
C LYS A 18 26.33 -3.59 -8.68
N THR A 19 25.15 -3.14 -9.12
CA THR A 19 23.88 -3.66 -8.59
C THR A 19 23.65 -5.09 -9.11
N SER A 20 23.55 -6.05 -8.16
CA SER A 20 23.43 -7.48 -8.48
C SER A 20 22.83 -8.27 -7.32
N PHE A 21 22.34 -9.47 -7.61
CA PHE A 21 21.87 -10.43 -6.60
C PHE A 21 22.57 -11.76 -6.78
N ALA A 22 23.22 -12.25 -5.75
CA ALA A 22 23.88 -13.56 -5.74
C ALA A 22 23.90 -14.18 -4.34
N ASN A 23 23.62 -15.46 -4.24
CA ASN A 23 23.66 -16.24 -2.99
C ASN A 23 22.86 -15.60 -1.83
N GLY A 24 21.74 -14.94 -2.16
CA GLY A 24 20.91 -14.26 -1.17
C GLY A 24 21.40 -12.85 -0.79
N VAL A 25 22.55 -12.41 -1.29
CA VAL A 25 23.07 -11.06 -1.05
C VAL A 25 22.65 -10.12 -2.17
N LEU A 26 21.98 -9.04 -1.81
CA LEU A 26 21.68 -7.91 -2.68
C LEU A 26 22.81 -6.90 -2.59
N THR A 27 23.60 -6.77 -3.65
CA THR A 27 24.64 -5.74 -3.75
C THR A 27 24.10 -4.56 -4.55
N ILE A 28 24.37 -3.34 -4.10
CA ILE A 28 23.88 -2.09 -4.71
C ILE A 28 25.07 -1.19 -5.06
N ASP A 29 25.10 -0.76 -6.32
CA ASP A 29 25.98 0.33 -6.71
C ASP A 29 25.41 1.65 -6.17
N ARG A 30 26.07 2.16 -5.14
CA ARG A 30 25.61 3.35 -4.41
C ARG A 30 25.63 4.60 -5.29
N ASP A 31 26.66 4.76 -6.09
CA ASP A 31 26.86 5.97 -6.89
C ASP A 31 25.86 6.01 -8.06
N GLU A 32 25.66 4.87 -8.75
CA GLU A 32 24.65 4.74 -9.81
C GLU A 32 23.23 4.96 -9.26
N ALA A 33 22.93 4.37 -8.09
CA ALA A 33 21.62 4.52 -7.43
C ALA A 33 21.35 5.98 -7.04
N LEU A 34 22.35 6.68 -6.48
CA LEU A 34 22.22 8.10 -6.13
C LEU A 34 22.14 9.01 -7.35
N ALA A 35 22.85 8.68 -8.43
CA ALA A 35 22.73 9.41 -9.70
C ALA A 35 21.32 9.34 -10.26
N LEU A 36 20.71 8.13 -10.24
CA LEU A 36 19.32 7.92 -10.66
C LEU A 36 18.32 8.74 -9.84
N VAL A 37 18.50 8.80 -8.51
CA VAL A 37 17.63 9.59 -7.61
C VAL A 37 17.72 11.08 -7.93
N ARG A 38 18.95 11.58 -8.19
CA ARG A 38 19.20 12.99 -8.50
C ARG A 38 18.78 13.43 -9.91
N GLU A 39 18.47 12.50 -10.80
CA GLU A 39 17.81 12.83 -12.09
C GLU A 39 16.46 13.53 -11.88
N TYR A 40 15.85 13.36 -10.73
CA TYR A 40 14.73 14.18 -10.27
C TYR A 40 15.26 15.54 -9.80
N GLY A 41 15.12 16.54 -10.63
CA GLY A 41 15.66 17.89 -10.39
C GLY A 41 15.19 18.57 -9.12
N ASP A 42 14.09 18.07 -8.52
CA ASP A 42 13.55 18.57 -7.25
C ASP A 42 14.27 18.00 -6.02
N ILE A 43 15.13 16.97 -6.18
CA ILE A 43 15.85 16.35 -5.07
C ILE A 43 17.26 16.96 -5.00
N THR A 44 17.47 17.76 -3.99
CA THR A 44 18.74 18.49 -3.76
C THR A 44 19.74 17.69 -2.97
N GLU A 45 19.25 16.85 -2.06
CA GLU A 45 20.10 16.01 -1.22
C GLU A 45 19.56 14.57 -1.24
N ALA A 46 20.47 13.61 -1.37
CA ALA A 46 20.14 12.19 -1.31
C ALA A 46 21.30 11.38 -0.72
N GLU A 47 20.96 10.52 0.20
CA GLU A 47 21.85 9.54 0.83
C GLU A 47 21.22 8.16 0.80
N LEU A 48 22.05 7.12 0.70
CA LEU A 48 21.62 5.74 0.83
C LEU A 48 22.28 5.07 2.03
N HIS A 49 21.47 4.39 2.81
CA HIS A 49 21.91 3.63 3.97
C HIS A 49 21.36 2.21 3.90
N ILE A 50 22.02 1.29 4.59
CA ILE A 50 21.53 -0.07 4.79
C ILE A 50 21.29 -0.24 6.29
N VAL A 51 20.09 -0.64 6.65
CA VAL A 51 19.69 -0.81 8.05
C VAL A 51 19.13 -2.21 8.24
N ARG A 52 19.54 -2.88 9.30
CA ARG A 52 19.22 -4.26 9.60
C ARG A 52 18.41 -4.40 10.89
N PRO A 53 17.61 -5.46 11.02
CA PRO A 53 16.99 -5.79 12.31
C PRO A 53 18.05 -5.87 13.42
N GLY A 54 17.82 -5.16 14.52
CA GLY A 54 18.73 -5.05 15.65
C GLY A 54 19.66 -3.85 15.62
N ASP A 55 19.77 -3.12 14.51
CA ASP A 55 20.49 -1.86 14.48
C ASP A 55 19.80 -0.83 15.39
N MET A 56 20.57 -0.18 16.27
CA MET A 56 20.05 0.79 17.23
C MET A 56 19.78 2.14 16.56
N VAL A 57 18.84 2.14 15.63
CA VAL A 57 18.40 3.33 14.89
C VAL A 57 16.89 3.41 14.78
N ARG A 58 16.37 4.62 14.68
CA ARG A 58 14.99 4.94 14.32
C ARG A 58 14.96 5.70 13.02
N LEU A 59 14.13 5.23 12.11
CA LEU A 59 13.89 5.87 10.82
C LEU A 59 12.67 6.76 10.95
N VAL A 60 12.84 8.06 10.77
CA VAL A 60 11.80 9.09 10.95
C VAL A 60 12.19 10.40 10.28
N PRO A 61 11.31 11.07 9.56
CA PRO A 61 9.99 10.64 9.13
C PRO A 61 10.06 9.71 7.91
N VAL A 62 9.42 8.56 8.01
CA VAL A 62 9.28 7.64 6.88
C VAL A 62 8.16 8.12 5.97
N LYS A 63 8.42 8.21 4.67
CA LYS A 63 7.51 8.75 3.65
C LYS A 63 6.90 7.68 2.75
N GLU A 64 7.59 6.56 2.56
CA GLU A 64 7.11 5.46 1.75
C GLU A 64 7.88 4.17 2.09
N ALA A 65 7.22 3.02 1.86
CA ALA A 65 7.85 1.71 1.88
C ALA A 65 7.49 0.96 0.60
N ILE A 66 8.50 0.47 -0.12
CA ILE A 66 8.33 -0.06 -1.46
C ILE A 66 8.98 -1.44 -1.56
N GLU A 67 8.28 -2.40 -2.15
CA GLU A 67 8.88 -3.67 -2.54
C GLU A 67 9.73 -3.48 -3.80
N MET A 68 11.01 -3.80 -3.70
CA MET A 68 11.91 -3.76 -4.86
C MET A 68 11.55 -4.92 -5.80
N ARG A 69 11.04 -4.59 -6.98
CA ARG A 69 10.50 -5.54 -7.95
C ARG A 69 10.72 -5.10 -9.39
N VAL A 70 10.57 -6.05 -10.29
CA VAL A 70 10.60 -5.79 -11.73
C VAL A 70 9.60 -6.66 -12.46
N LYS A 71 8.91 -6.10 -13.42
CA LYS A 71 8.04 -6.83 -14.33
C LYS A 71 8.88 -7.56 -15.38
N VAL A 72 8.72 -8.88 -15.48
CA VAL A 72 9.40 -9.73 -16.46
C VAL A 72 8.54 -9.88 -17.71
N SER A 73 7.24 -10.09 -17.51
CA SER A 73 6.27 -10.19 -18.60
C SER A 73 4.87 -9.77 -18.16
N GLY A 74 4.03 -9.31 -19.06
CA GLY A 74 2.65 -8.96 -18.76
C GLY A 74 2.47 -7.54 -18.20
N GLY A 75 3.06 -6.54 -18.85
CA GLY A 75 2.96 -5.14 -18.50
C GLY A 75 4.27 -4.53 -18.02
N SER A 76 4.22 -3.49 -17.22
CA SER A 76 5.35 -2.74 -16.70
C SER A 76 5.34 -2.65 -15.16
N THR A 77 6.49 -2.40 -14.56
CA THR A 77 6.62 -2.15 -13.12
C THR A 77 6.02 -0.78 -12.80
N PHE A 78 5.19 -0.70 -11.76
CA PHE A 78 4.51 0.53 -11.32
C PHE A 78 3.96 1.35 -12.51
N PRO A 79 2.97 0.80 -13.27
CA PRO A 79 2.47 1.42 -14.48
C PRO A 79 1.84 2.79 -14.21
N GLY A 80 2.18 3.77 -15.07
CA GLY A 80 1.77 5.16 -14.92
C GLY A 80 2.58 5.97 -13.89
N VAL A 81 3.50 5.32 -13.16
CA VAL A 81 4.38 5.96 -12.18
C VAL A 81 5.82 5.99 -12.70
N THR A 82 6.48 4.85 -12.79
CA THR A 82 7.86 4.77 -13.31
C THR A 82 7.94 4.38 -14.77
N ASN A 83 6.85 3.87 -15.32
CA ASN A 83 6.74 3.39 -16.71
C ASN A 83 5.42 3.85 -17.33
N PRO A 84 5.27 3.81 -18.66
CA PRO A 84 4.00 4.05 -19.33
C PRO A 84 2.89 3.15 -18.78
N VAL A 85 1.65 3.64 -18.86
CA VAL A 85 0.47 2.90 -18.43
C VAL A 85 0.33 1.63 -19.27
N THR A 86 0.39 0.48 -18.60
CA THR A 86 0.16 -0.84 -19.18
C THR A 86 -0.66 -1.67 -18.20
N HIS A 87 -1.49 -2.56 -18.70
CA HIS A 87 -2.24 -3.48 -17.86
C HIS A 87 -1.30 -4.45 -17.14
N VAL A 88 -1.50 -4.65 -15.83
CA VAL A 88 -0.76 -5.60 -14.99
C VAL A 88 -1.70 -6.61 -14.34
N GLY A 89 -1.19 -7.47 -13.47
CA GLY A 89 -1.97 -8.54 -12.81
C GLY A 89 -1.92 -9.88 -13.55
N TRP A 90 -1.05 -10.01 -14.56
CA TRP A 90 -0.81 -11.23 -15.31
C TRP A 90 0.66 -11.37 -15.73
N GLY A 91 1.04 -12.55 -16.17
CA GLY A 91 2.44 -12.81 -16.50
C GLY A 91 3.31 -12.97 -15.27
N ARG A 92 4.54 -12.49 -15.32
CA ARG A 92 5.52 -12.70 -14.24
C ARG A 92 6.13 -11.39 -13.75
N THR A 93 6.20 -11.26 -12.44
CA THR A 93 6.91 -10.20 -11.72
C THR A 93 7.95 -10.85 -10.81
N HIS A 94 9.19 -10.39 -10.84
CA HIS A 94 10.22 -10.78 -9.88
C HIS A 94 10.27 -9.77 -8.74
N ALA A 95 10.32 -10.25 -7.50
CA ALA A 95 10.32 -9.45 -6.29
C ALA A 95 11.40 -9.90 -5.30
N LEU A 96 12.14 -8.94 -4.78
CA LEU A 96 13.08 -9.12 -3.70
C LEU A 96 12.29 -9.20 -2.37
N LYS A 97 12.46 -10.29 -1.64
CA LYS A 97 11.70 -10.60 -0.42
C LYS A 97 12.59 -10.52 0.82
N ASP A 98 11.96 -10.38 1.98
CA ASP A 98 12.61 -10.23 3.29
C ASP A 98 13.43 -8.93 3.40
N CYS A 99 13.15 -7.98 2.52
CA CYS A 99 13.73 -6.64 2.49
C CYS A 99 12.73 -5.62 1.94
N SER A 100 13.00 -4.34 2.18
CA SER A 100 12.25 -3.23 1.57
C SER A 100 13.15 -2.05 1.23
N LEU A 101 12.67 -1.17 0.36
CA LEU A 101 13.17 0.18 0.22
C LEU A 101 12.29 1.11 1.07
N LEU A 102 12.92 1.84 1.99
CA LEU A 102 12.26 2.89 2.78
C LEU A 102 12.69 4.26 2.30
N VAL A 103 11.75 5.13 2.07
CA VAL A 103 11.99 6.53 1.73
C VAL A 103 11.80 7.37 2.99
N VAL A 104 12.82 8.12 3.37
CA VAL A 104 12.87 8.94 4.58
C VAL A 104 13.17 10.38 4.17
N GLY A 105 12.35 11.31 4.66
CA GLY A 105 12.59 12.74 4.50
C GLY A 105 13.49 13.28 5.62
N LYS A 106 14.02 14.48 5.44
CA LYS A 106 14.77 15.19 6.49
C LYS A 106 13.86 16.00 7.43
N HIS A 107 12.68 16.35 6.95
CA HIS A 107 11.72 17.19 7.68
C HIS A 107 10.36 16.53 7.80
N TRP A 108 9.72 16.75 8.93
CA TRP A 108 8.32 16.38 9.14
C TRP A 108 7.45 17.15 8.12
N GLY A 109 6.72 16.41 7.30
CA GLY A 109 5.77 17.00 6.35
C GLY A 109 4.33 16.91 6.82
N SER A 110 4.06 16.02 7.77
CA SER A 110 2.72 15.75 8.29
C SER A 110 2.81 15.17 9.71
N PHE A 111 1.78 15.36 10.51
CA PHE A 111 1.64 14.69 11.81
C PHE A 111 1.45 13.15 11.68
N GLN A 112 1.23 12.67 10.47
CA GLN A 112 1.07 11.23 10.15
C GLN A 112 2.33 10.60 9.57
N ASP A 113 3.45 11.28 9.59
CA ASP A 113 4.72 10.72 9.14
C ASP A 113 5.11 9.51 10.01
N GLY A 114 5.55 8.43 9.35
CA GLY A 114 5.84 7.17 10.01
C GLY A 114 7.15 7.17 10.79
N LEU A 115 7.19 6.29 11.79
CA LEU A 115 8.39 5.96 12.55
C LEU A 115 8.61 4.44 12.54
N ILE A 116 9.83 4.00 12.23
CA ILE A 116 10.23 2.61 12.29
C ILE A 116 11.40 2.46 13.26
N ASP A 117 11.20 1.65 14.30
CA ASP A 117 12.25 1.29 15.27
C ASP A 117 12.93 0.01 14.79
N MET A 118 14.25 0.03 14.56
CA MET A 118 14.97 -1.10 13.97
C MET A 118 15.58 -2.05 15.01
N GLY A 119 15.83 -1.58 16.21
CA GLY A 119 16.49 -2.38 17.28
C GLY A 119 15.97 -2.07 18.68
N GLY A 120 15.03 -1.17 18.82
CA GLY A 120 14.48 -0.77 20.11
C GLY A 120 13.27 -1.60 20.55
N ALA A 121 12.57 -1.10 21.55
CA ALA A 121 11.42 -1.77 22.17
C ALA A 121 10.26 -2.01 21.20
N TYR A 122 10.14 -1.20 20.17
CA TYR A 122 9.03 -1.21 19.22
C TYR A 122 9.39 -1.80 17.85
N GLN A 123 10.55 -2.46 17.74
CA GLN A 123 11.00 -3.09 16.49
C GLN A 123 9.93 -3.97 15.84
N ARG A 124 9.19 -4.72 16.63
CA ARG A 124 8.17 -5.68 16.16
C ARG A 124 6.81 -5.06 15.86
N ASN A 125 6.65 -3.76 16.07
CA ASN A 125 5.38 -3.07 15.79
C ASN A 125 5.14 -2.88 14.29
N THR A 126 6.18 -2.99 13.46
CA THR A 126 6.06 -2.98 12.02
C THR A 126 6.80 -4.16 11.39
N ILE A 127 6.36 -4.58 10.21
CA ILE A 127 7.05 -5.62 9.44
C ILE A 127 8.44 -5.15 9.01
N TYR A 128 8.61 -3.83 8.78
CA TYR A 128 9.86 -3.23 8.31
C TYR A 128 10.98 -3.28 9.36
N GLY A 129 10.65 -3.21 10.65
CA GLY A 129 11.60 -3.39 11.74
C GLY A 129 12.24 -4.78 11.76
N MET A 130 11.60 -5.76 11.11
CA MET A 130 12.07 -7.14 11.01
C MET A 130 12.74 -7.45 9.66
N MET A 131 12.83 -6.48 8.75
CA MET A 131 13.43 -6.61 7.42
C MET A 131 14.78 -5.92 7.32
N LYS A 132 15.62 -6.35 6.38
CA LYS A 132 16.78 -5.57 5.94
C LYS A 132 16.25 -4.48 5.02
N ASN A 133 16.62 -3.25 5.28
CA ASN A 133 16.10 -2.12 4.53
C ASN A 133 17.21 -1.38 3.80
N LEU A 134 17.01 -1.14 2.51
CA LEU A 134 17.67 -0.06 1.82
C LEU A 134 16.93 1.22 2.17
N VAL A 135 17.62 2.23 2.66
CA VAL A 135 16.99 3.48 3.11
C VAL A 135 17.47 4.61 2.22
N LEU A 136 16.55 5.23 1.50
CA LEU A 136 16.78 6.49 0.79
C LEU A 136 16.41 7.63 1.73
N VAL A 137 17.39 8.38 2.18
CA VAL A 137 17.19 9.65 2.89
C VAL A 137 17.35 10.78 1.89
N GLY A 138 16.37 11.66 1.79
CA GLY A 138 16.43 12.73 0.83
C GLY A 138 15.75 14.01 1.30
N ASP A 139 16.10 15.11 0.62
CA ASP A 139 15.44 16.40 0.75
C ASP A 139 15.25 17.03 -0.63
N THR A 140 14.40 18.03 -0.67
CA THR A 140 14.11 18.83 -1.85
C THR A 140 14.44 20.28 -1.57
N ASP A 141 14.41 21.13 -2.59
CA ASP A 141 14.71 22.54 -2.46
C ASP A 141 13.93 23.20 -1.30
N GLU A 142 14.61 24.05 -0.50
CA GLU A 142 14.04 24.82 0.60
C GLU A 142 12.96 25.83 0.15
N ALA A 143 12.91 26.16 -1.15
CA ALA A 143 11.92 27.07 -1.73
C ALA A 143 10.47 26.60 -1.59
N PHE A 144 10.25 25.33 -1.20
CA PHE A 144 8.89 24.84 -0.90
C PHE A 144 8.41 25.37 0.45
N GLU A 145 7.40 26.21 0.44
CA GLU A 145 6.75 26.65 1.66
C GLU A 145 6.08 25.48 2.44
N ARG A 146 5.76 25.72 3.71
CA ARG A 146 5.26 24.67 4.62
C ARG A 146 4.01 23.96 4.09
N HIS A 147 3.14 24.63 3.38
CA HIS A 147 1.95 24.05 2.73
C HIS A 147 2.28 23.23 1.46
N GLU A 148 3.50 23.29 0.96
CA GLU A 148 3.99 22.50 -0.19
C GLU A 148 4.77 21.25 0.23
N GLN A 149 4.79 20.89 1.51
CA GLN A 149 5.48 19.69 2.01
C GLN A 149 5.05 18.40 1.29
N GLN A 150 3.82 18.34 0.81
CA GLN A 150 3.33 17.19 0.06
C GLN A 150 3.98 17.05 -1.31
N LYS A 151 4.36 18.14 -1.96
CA LYS A 151 5.14 18.11 -3.21
C LYS A 151 6.52 17.51 -2.97
N LYS A 152 7.18 17.89 -1.86
CA LYS A 152 8.45 17.28 -1.44
C LYS A 152 8.31 15.78 -1.21
N ASN A 153 7.29 15.36 -0.46
CA ASN A 153 7.01 13.96 -0.21
C ASN A 153 6.76 13.20 -1.52
N HIS A 154 6.05 13.80 -2.46
CA HIS A 154 5.77 13.21 -3.77
C HIS A 154 7.06 12.98 -4.55
N ALA A 155 7.92 13.98 -4.67
CA ALA A 155 9.19 13.87 -5.39
C ALA A 155 10.08 12.76 -4.80
N LEU A 156 10.21 12.71 -3.47
CA LEU A 156 10.97 11.67 -2.77
C LEU A 156 10.40 10.27 -3.00
N ARG A 157 9.10 10.10 -2.92
CA ARG A 157 8.46 8.80 -3.15
C ARG A 157 8.58 8.35 -4.60
N TRP A 158 8.46 9.30 -5.55
CA TRP A 158 8.65 9.02 -6.96
C TRP A 158 10.06 8.53 -7.27
N ALA A 159 11.06 9.20 -6.71
CA ALA A 159 12.45 8.74 -6.78
C ALA A 159 12.64 7.36 -6.12
N GLY A 160 11.95 7.12 -4.99
CA GLY A 160 11.93 5.81 -4.34
C GLY A 160 11.38 4.70 -5.25
N HIS A 161 10.28 4.93 -5.97
CA HIS A 161 9.73 3.94 -6.90
C HIS A 161 10.70 3.65 -8.06
N ARG A 162 11.34 4.67 -8.61
CA ARG A 162 12.38 4.47 -9.64
C ARG A 162 13.56 3.68 -9.12
N LEU A 163 14.02 3.99 -7.91
CA LEU A 163 15.09 3.25 -7.26
C LEU A 163 14.69 1.80 -6.97
N ALA A 164 13.46 1.56 -6.51
CA ALA A 164 12.96 0.21 -6.24
C ALA A 164 12.92 -0.65 -7.51
N GLU A 165 12.50 -0.08 -8.63
CA GLU A 165 12.53 -0.76 -9.92
C GLU A 165 13.97 -0.99 -10.40
N TYR A 166 14.83 0.03 -10.33
CA TYR A 166 16.24 -0.10 -10.71
C TYR A 166 16.92 -1.25 -9.96
N VAL A 167 16.76 -1.30 -8.64
CA VAL A 167 17.29 -2.39 -7.83
C VAL A 167 16.64 -3.72 -8.22
N GLY A 168 15.33 -3.74 -8.40
CA GLY A 168 14.59 -4.94 -8.83
C GLY A 168 15.07 -5.53 -10.16
N ARG A 169 15.57 -4.70 -11.07
CA ARG A 169 16.07 -5.16 -12.38
C ARG A 169 17.23 -6.15 -12.27
N CYS A 170 17.99 -6.16 -11.18
CA CYS A 170 19.11 -7.09 -11.00
C CYS A 170 18.68 -8.56 -10.94
N VAL A 171 17.40 -8.85 -10.69
CA VAL A 171 16.84 -10.20 -10.67
C VAL A 171 15.97 -10.53 -11.88
N ARG A 172 15.88 -9.62 -12.85
CA ARG A 172 14.96 -9.78 -13.99
C ARG A 172 15.18 -11.09 -14.77
N ASP A 173 16.43 -11.37 -15.07
CA ASP A 173 16.85 -12.48 -15.93
C ASP A 173 17.36 -13.68 -15.13
N LEU A 174 17.16 -13.68 -13.81
CA LEU A 174 17.55 -14.77 -12.93
C LEU A 174 16.37 -15.73 -12.70
N GLU A 175 16.69 -16.99 -12.40
CA GLU A 175 15.67 -17.95 -11.96
C GLU A 175 15.30 -17.71 -10.50
N PRO A 176 13.98 -17.53 -10.18
CA PRO A 176 13.53 -17.32 -8.81
C PRO A 176 13.65 -18.57 -7.95
N GLN A 177 13.90 -18.38 -6.66
CA GLN A 177 13.96 -19.48 -5.68
C GLN A 177 12.59 -20.12 -5.43
N GLU A 178 11.53 -19.34 -5.62
CA GLU A 178 10.14 -19.76 -5.41
C GLU A 178 9.23 -18.96 -6.36
N ILE A 179 8.21 -19.60 -6.89
CA ILE A 179 7.15 -18.91 -7.65
C ILE A 179 5.84 -19.03 -6.88
N GLU A 180 5.28 -17.89 -6.48
CA GLU A 180 3.94 -17.80 -5.92
C GLU A 180 2.95 -17.44 -7.04
N THR A 181 1.95 -18.31 -7.26
CA THR A 181 0.96 -18.12 -8.32
C THR A 181 -0.35 -17.63 -7.73
N TRP A 182 -0.88 -16.58 -8.32
CA TRP A 182 -2.20 -16.03 -8.04
C TRP A 182 -3.07 -16.14 -9.28
N GLU A 183 -4.15 -16.90 -9.19
CA GLU A 183 -5.08 -17.09 -10.28
C GLU A 183 -6.51 -16.93 -9.79
N LEU A 184 -7.27 -16.13 -10.53
CA LEU A 184 -8.69 -15.95 -10.30
C LEU A 184 -9.40 -15.85 -11.65
N GLU A 185 -10.42 -16.68 -11.83
CA GLU A 185 -11.23 -16.67 -13.04
C GLU A 185 -12.20 -15.47 -13.05
N PRO A 186 -12.56 -14.97 -14.22
CA PRO A 186 -13.63 -13.99 -14.34
C PRO A 186 -14.92 -14.50 -13.66
N VAL A 187 -15.66 -13.60 -13.01
CA VAL A 187 -16.86 -13.93 -12.22
C VAL A 187 -17.85 -14.81 -13.00
N ASN A 188 -18.03 -14.51 -14.29
CA ASN A 188 -18.97 -15.22 -15.19
C ASN A 188 -18.43 -16.54 -15.77
N ARG A 189 -17.22 -16.96 -15.41
CA ARG A 189 -16.60 -18.22 -15.90
C ARG A 189 -16.27 -19.20 -14.79
N ARG A 190 -16.69 -18.91 -13.56
CA ARG A 190 -16.45 -19.78 -12.41
C ARG A 190 -17.30 -21.05 -12.48
N SER A 191 -16.75 -22.15 -11.97
CA SER A 191 -17.48 -23.42 -11.90
C SER A 191 -18.73 -23.30 -11.01
N SER A 192 -19.70 -24.16 -11.26
CA SER A 192 -20.94 -24.21 -10.45
C SER A 192 -20.65 -24.39 -8.96
N ASP A 193 -19.67 -25.22 -8.61
CA ASP A 193 -19.32 -25.49 -7.21
C ASP A 193 -18.81 -24.24 -6.51
N VAL A 194 -17.98 -23.42 -7.18
CA VAL A 194 -17.52 -22.13 -6.64
C VAL A 194 -18.68 -21.15 -6.49
N GLN A 195 -19.61 -21.14 -7.43
CA GLN A 195 -20.77 -20.24 -7.41
C GLN A 195 -21.77 -20.57 -6.29
N THR A 196 -21.74 -21.79 -5.71
CA THR A 196 -22.56 -22.13 -4.53
C THR A 196 -21.99 -21.61 -3.21
N LEU A 197 -20.73 -21.19 -3.19
CA LEU A 197 -20.10 -20.62 -1.99
C LEU A 197 -20.56 -19.17 -1.78
N PRO A 198 -20.53 -18.67 -0.52
CA PRO A 198 -20.81 -17.27 -0.25
C PRO A 198 -19.92 -16.35 -1.09
N SER A 199 -20.54 -15.48 -1.86
CA SER A 199 -19.85 -14.55 -2.76
C SER A 199 -19.42 -13.29 -2.02
N VAL A 200 -18.11 -13.05 -1.92
CA VAL A 200 -17.54 -11.96 -1.13
C VAL A 200 -16.72 -11.01 -2.01
N VAL A 201 -16.95 -9.72 -1.84
CA VAL A 201 -16.15 -8.65 -2.44
C VAL A 201 -15.29 -7.96 -1.37
N TYR A 202 -14.11 -7.50 -1.74
CA TYR A 202 -13.29 -6.63 -0.92
C TYR A 202 -13.45 -5.19 -1.38
N VAL A 203 -13.96 -4.32 -0.54
CA VAL A 203 -14.06 -2.88 -0.79
C VAL A 203 -12.90 -2.19 -0.10
N LEU A 204 -12.04 -1.55 -0.87
CA LEU A 204 -10.90 -0.81 -0.38
C LEU A 204 -11.09 0.69 -0.65
N GLN A 205 -10.97 1.49 0.38
CA GLN A 205 -11.07 2.94 0.34
C GLN A 205 -9.70 3.57 0.64
N PRO A 206 -8.83 3.72 -0.38
CA PRO A 206 -7.52 4.31 -0.19
C PRO A 206 -7.61 5.82 -0.02
N GLN A 207 -6.57 6.42 0.59
CA GLN A 207 -6.52 7.85 0.82
C GLN A 207 -6.51 8.65 -0.47
N THR A 208 -7.59 9.39 -0.70
CA THR A 208 -7.80 10.22 -1.90
C THR A 208 -8.43 11.59 -1.57
N GLN A 209 -8.45 11.99 -0.31
CA GLN A 209 -9.05 13.26 0.15
C GLN A 209 -8.07 14.44 0.18
N MET A 210 -6.92 14.31 -0.46
CA MET A 210 -5.83 15.26 -0.31
C MET A 210 -5.72 16.24 -1.49
N GLU A 211 -6.82 16.53 -2.15
CA GLU A 211 -6.84 17.41 -3.33
C GLU A 211 -6.14 18.76 -3.09
N ALA A 212 -6.39 19.38 -1.94
CA ALA A 212 -5.73 20.63 -1.56
C ALA A 212 -4.20 20.51 -1.39
N MET A 213 -3.70 19.30 -1.17
CA MET A 213 -2.28 18.99 -1.04
C MET A 213 -1.70 18.31 -2.28
N GLY A 214 -2.55 17.95 -3.25
CA GLY A 214 -2.17 17.55 -4.60
C GLY A 214 -1.65 16.13 -4.79
N TYR A 215 -1.68 15.24 -3.76
CA TYR A 215 -1.07 13.91 -3.91
C TYR A 215 -1.83 12.83 -3.16
N ASN A 216 -2.68 12.16 -3.88
CA ASN A 216 -3.48 11.04 -3.41
C ASN A 216 -2.84 9.70 -3.79
N THR A 217 -3.45 8.60 -3.33
CA THR A 217 -3.16 7.27 -3.86
C THR A 217 -3.38 7.25 -5.36
N LEU A 218 -2.41 6.73 -6.10
CA LEU A 218 -2.44 6.64 -7.55
C LEU A 218 -2.85 5.23 -7.98
N VAL A 219 -3.71 5.17 -8.99
CA VAL A 219 -4.13 3.92 -9.62
C VAL A 219 -3.74 3.97 -11.09
N TYR A 220 -2.82 3.14 -11.53
CA TYR A 220 -2.21 3.23 -12.86
C TYR A 220 -1.64 4.63 -13.17
N GLY A 221 -1.11 5.31 -12.13
CA GLY A 221 -0.60 6.67 -12.23
C GLY A 221 -1.68 7.75 -12.23
N TRP A 222 -2.96 7.39 -12.21
CA TRP A 222 -4.06 8.34 -12.14
C TRP A 222 -4.40 8.66 -10.68
N ASP A 223 -4.65 9.93 -10.39
CA ASP A 223 -5.02 10.38 -9.06
C ASP A 223 -6.38 9.81 -8.65
N GLY A 224 -6.42 9.08 -7.54
CA GLY A 224 -7.61 8.43 -7.03
C GLY A 224 -8.74 9.39 -6.64
N ASN A 225 -8.45 10.67 -6.37
CA ASN A 225 -9.48 11.68 -6.11
C ASN A 225 -10.40 11.88 -7.33
N HIS A 226 -9.84 11.77 -8.53
CA HIS A 226 -10.58 11.96 -9.79
C HIS A 226 -11.24 10.67 -10.31
N MET A 227 -11.22 9.60 -9.55
CA MET A 227 -11.85 8.34 -9.92
C MET A 227 -13.27 8.23 -9.35
N LEU A 228 -14.12 7.49 -10.05
CA LEU A 228 -15.34 6.91 -9.47
C LEU A 228 -15.01 5.51 -8.94
N PRO A 229 -15.82 4.96 -7.99
CA PRO A 229 -15.67 3.58 -7.58
C PRO A 229 -15.56 2.65 -8.79
N THR A 230 -14.57 1.77 -8.78
CA THR A 230 -14.27 0.88 -9.89
C THR A 230 -13.99 -0.55 -9.41
N PHE A 231 -14.29 -1.52 -10.27
CA PHE A 231 -13.95 -2.92 -10.00
C PHE A 231 -12.57 -3.24 -10.58
N MET A 232 -11.73 -3.85 -9.75
CA MET A 232 -10.36 -4.21 -10.08
C MET A 232 -10.13 -5.71 -9.82
N HIS A 233 -9.38 -6.35 -10.72
CA HIS A 233 -8.93 -7.72 -10.45
C HIS A 233 -7.87 -7.69 -9.33
N PRO A 234 -7.94 -8.59 -8.30
CA PRO A 234 -7.02 -8.54 -7.16
C PRO A 234 -5.54 -8.66 -7.56
N ASN A 235 -5.24 -9.36 -8.64
CA ASN A 235 -3.88 -9.46 -9.15
C ASN A 235 -3.29 -8.11 -9.60
N GLU A 236 -4.11 -7.17 -10.09
CA GLU A 236 -3.61 -5.85 -10.50
C GLU A 236 -3.05 -5.11 -9.29
N MET A 237 -3.74 -5.17 -8.14
CA MET A 237 -3.27 -4.61 -6.88
C MET A 237 -1.97 -5.28 -6.42
N LEU A 238 -1.91 -6.63 -6.43
CA LEU A 238 -0.71 -7.38 -6.04
C LEU A 238 0.48 -7.13 -6.98
N ASP A 239 0.21 -6.66 -8.20
CA ASP A 239 1.21 -6.42 -9.25
C ASP A 239 1.63 -4.95 -9.40
N GLY A 240 1.18 -4.07 -8.47
CA GLY A 240 1.65 -2.69 -8.38
C GLY A 240 0.87 -1.68 -9.18
N ALA A 241 -0.39 -1.96 -9.54
CA ALA A 241 -1.29 -0.98 -10.15
C ALA A 241 -1.65 0.17 -9.20
N ILE A 242 -1.55 -0.05 -7.89
CA ILE A 242 -1.83 0.94 -6.85
C ILE A 242 -0.53 1.34 -6.17
N VAL A 243 -0.30 2.65 -6.10
CA VAL A 243 0.83 3.29 -5.42
C VAL A 243 0.32 4.20 -4.33
N SER A 244 0.91 4.11 -3.15
CA SER A 244 0.50 4.87 -1.97
C SER A 244 0.45 6.38 -2.22
N GLY A 245 -0.48 7.02 -1.57
CA GLY A 245 -0.66 8.47 -1.59
C GLY A 245 0.40 9.26 -0.80
N SER A 246 0.09 10.49 -0.47
CA SER A 246 1.03 11.45 0.08
C SER A 246 1.39 11.25 1.56
N PHE A 247 0.68 10.43 2.28
CA PHE A 247 0.94 10.17 3.70
C PHE A 247 1.55 8.81 3.92
N MET A 248 2.43 8.76 4.88
CA MET A 248 3.05 7.50 5.23
C MET A 248 2.23 6.61 6.13
N PRO A 249 2.36 5.34 5.90
CA PRO A 249 1.44 4.30 6.30
C PRO A 249 1.64 3.74 7.70
N VAL A 250 2.59 4.16 8.47
CA VAL A 250 2.90 3.45 9.73
C VAL A 250 1.83 3.66 10.82
N SER A 251 0.83 4.49 10.55
CA SER A 251 -0.32 4.66 11.46
C SER A 251 -1.65 4.26 10.82
N SER A 252 -2.10 5.00 9.82
CA SER A 252 -3.45 4.86 9.28
C SER A 252 -3.50 4.76 7.74
N LYS A 253 -2.37 4.50 7.11
CA LYS A 253 -2.22 4.43 5.65
C LYS A 253 -1.54 3.13 5.24
N ILE A 254 -1.76 2.73 3.99
CA ILE A 254 -1.17 1.55 3.38
C ILE A 254 0.00 1.98 2.48
N SER A 255 1.18 1.38 2.66
CA SER A 255 2.33 1.62 1.78
C SER A 255 2.16 0.92 0.44
N THR A 256 2.95 1.32 -0.56
CA THR A 256 3.03 0.58 -1.81
C THR A 256 3.48 -0.87 -1.59
N TYR A 257 4.37 -1.12 -0.63
CA TYR A 257 4.74 -2.48 -0.21
C TYR A 257 3.52 -3.29 0.23
N GLU A 258 2.67 -2.69 1.06
CA GLU A 258 1.48 -3.36 1.62
C GLU A 258 0.35 -3.51 0.58
N PHE A 259 0.19 -2.59 -0.36
CA PHE A 259 -0.72 -2.82 -1.50
C PHE A 259 -0.30 -4.04 -2.31
N CYS A 260 0.99 -4.14 -2.65
CA CYS A 260 1.53 -5.29 -3.38
C CYS A 260 1.52 -6.60 -2.58
N ASN A 261 1.42 -6.52 -1.27
CA ASN A 261 1.41 -7.67 -0.37
C ASN A 261 0.14 -7.75 0.50
N ASN A 262 -0.96 -7.14 0.07
CA ASN A 262 -2.16 -6.97 0.87
C ASN A 262 -2.64 -8.30 1.49
N PRO A 263 -2.68 -8.39 2.83
CA PRO A 263 -2.97 -9.64 3.52
C PRO A 263 -4.41 -10.09 3.34
N THR A 264 -5.36 -9.15 3.28
CA THR A 264 -6.79 -9.45 3.08
C THR A 264 -7.01 -10.03 1.69
N VAL A 265 -6.47 -9.40 0.65
CA VAL A 265 -6.56 -9.90 -0.73
C VAL A 265 -5.93 -11.28 -0.85
N LYS A 266 -4.71 -11.46 -0.34
CA LYS A 266 -4.01 -12.75 -0.37
C LYS A 266 -4.79 -13.84 0.38
N ARG A 267 -5.42 -13.51 1.51
CA ARG A 267 -6.24 -14.48 2.27
C ARG A 267 -7.49 -14.85 1.48
N LEU A 268 -8.23 -13.89 0.94
CA LEU A 268 -9.42 -14.14 0.12
C LEU A 268 -9.10 -14.97 -1.13
N MET A 269 -7.98 -14.71 -1.78
CA MET A 269 -7.50 -15.51 -2.92
C MET A 269 -7.21 -16.97 -2.53
N ARG A 270 -6.67 -17.23 -1.33
CA ARG A 270 -6.39 -18.58 -0.82
C ARG A 270 -7.65 -19.33 -0.40
N GLU A 271 -8.67 -18.61 0.06
CA GLU A 271 -9.96 -19.16 0.48
C GLU A 271 -10.94 -19.31 -0.70
N HIS A 272 -10.66 -18.67 -1.83
CA HIS A 272 -11.48 -18.80 -3.04
C HIS A 272 -11.62 -20.25 -3.49
N GLY A 273 -12.85 -20.68 -3.75
CA GLY A 273 -13.17 -22.06 -4.13
C GLY A 273 -13.11 -23.07 -2.97
N LYS A 274 -12.90 -22.62 -1.73
CA LYS A 274 -12.89 -23.45 -0.52
C LYS A 274 -14.00 -23.04 0.44
N SER A 275 -13.93 -21.83 0.93
CA SER A 275 -14.89 -21.26 1.90
C SER A 275 -15.70 -20.10 1.34
N VAL A 276 -15.17 -19.41 0.33
CA VAL A 276 -15.81 -18.26 -0.30
C VAL A 276 -15.62 -18.29 -1.82
N ASN A 277 -16.54 -17.63 -2.51
CA ASN A 277 -16.41 -17.20 -3.88
C ASN A 277 -15.88 -15.75 -3.87
N PHE A 278 -14.57 -15.54 -3.88
CA PHE A 278 -14.01 -14.19 -3.86
C PHE A 278 -14.24 -13.49 -5.21
N LEU A 279 -15.06 -12.47 -5.25
CA LEU A 279 -15.44 -11.79 -6.50
C LEU A 279 -14.31 -10.92 -7.06
N GLY A 280 -13.60 -10.19 -6.21
CA GLY A 280 -12.56 -9.25 -6.57
C GLY A 280 -12.54 -8.02 -5.65
N VAL A 281 -11.91 -6.94 -6.11
CA VAL A 281 -11.75 -5.70 -5.34
C VAL A 281 -12.63 -4.60 -5.95
N ILE A 282 -13.44 -3.94 -5.13
CA ILE A 282 -14.02 -2.64 -5.46
C ILE A 282 -13.13 -1.58 -4.83
N LEU A 283 -12.49 -0.78 -5.67
CA LEU A 283 -11.73 0.37 -5.23
C LEU A 283 -12.66 1.58 -5.20
N SER A 284 -12.81 2.20 -4.03
CA SER A 284 -13.67 3.38 -3.85
C SER A 284 -12.82 4.55 -3.36
N ASN A 285 -12.89 5.67 -4.06
CA ASN A 285 -12.24 6.88 -3.61
C ASN A 285 -12.88 7.40 -2.31
N LEU A 286 -12.07 8.01 -1.47
CA LEU A 286 -12.51 8.84 -0.34
C LEU A 286 -12.80 10.26 -0.85
N ASN A 287 -13.85 10.87 -0.33
CA ASN A 287 -14.31 12.18 -0.78
C ASN A 287 -14.31 13.22 0.35
N VAL A 288 -14.26 14.49 0.01
CA VAL A 288 -14.36 15.59 0.97
C VAL A 288 -15.81 16.06 1.14
N VAL A 289 -16.54 16.10 0.03
CA VAL A 289 -17.91 16.63 -0.04
C VAL A 289 -18.93 15.54 0.25
N MET A 290 -19.93 15.81 1.09
CA MET A 290 -20.91 14.82 1.57
C MET A 290 -21.68 14.15 0.42
N GLU A 291 -22.12 14.93 -0.58
CA GLU A 291 -22.84 14.40 -1.74
C GLU A 291 -22.00 13.40 -2.54
N GLU A 292 -20.69 13.62 -2.59
CA GLU A 292 -19.76 12.72 -3.26
C GLU A 292 -19.52 11.44 -2.46
N LYS A 293 -19.43 11.55 -1.12
CA LYS A 293 -19.38 10.38 -0.22
C LYS A 293 -20.59 9.49 -0.44
N MET A 294 -21.78 10.07 -0.40
CA MET A 294 -23.03 9.34 -0.62
C MET A 294 -23.11 8.72 -2.02
N ARG A 295 -22.72 9.47 -3.05
CA ARG A 295 -22.65 8.93 -4.42
C ARG A 295 -21.74 7.72 -4.52
N SER A 296 -20.53 7.79 -3.97
CA SER A 296 -19.56 6.71 -3.99
C SER A 296 -20.05 5.49 -3.22
N ALA A 297 -20.61 5.65 -2.02
CA ALA A 297 -21.20 4.57 -1.24
C ALA A 297 -22.31 3.84 -2.00
N GLN A 298 -23.24 4.59 -2.62
CA GLN A 298 -24.32 4.00 -3.43
C GLN A 298 -23.81 3.30 -4.70
N MET A 299 -22.74 3.80 -5.32
CA MET A 299 -22.11 3.15 -6.47
C MET A 299 -21.46 1.83 -6.07
N VAL A 300 -20.76 1.80 -4.93
CA VAL A 300 -20.18 0.58 -4.36
C VAL A 300 -21.27 -0.46 -4.10
N ALA A 301 -22.36 -0.09 -3.44
CA ALA A 301 -23.47 -1.00 -3.14
C ALA A 301 -24.10 -1.59 -4.43
N ARG A 302 -24.38 -0.75 -5.43
CA ARG A 302 -24.89 -1.22 -6.74
C ARG A 302 -23.90 -2.13 -7.45
N MET A 303 -22.61 -1.84 -7.39
CA MET A 303 -21.58 -2.66 -8.00
C MET A 303 -21.51 -4.03 -7.31
N ALA A 304 -21.55 -4.08 -5.99
CA ALA A 304 -21.58 -5.33 -5.22
C ALA A 304 -22.79 -6.21 -5.59
N VAL A 305 -23.97 -5.61 -5.67
CA VAL A 305 -25.21 -6.32 -6.12
C VAL A 305 -25.06 -6.84 -7.54
N ASN A 306 -24.56 -6.02 -8.47
CA ASN A 306 -24.38 -6.43 -9.87
C ASN A 306 -23.34 -7.55 -10.03
N LEU A 307 -22.38 -7.63 -9.12
CA LEU A 307 -21.40 -8.72 -9.05
C LEU A 307 -21.97 -9.97 -8.38
N GLY A 308 -23.14 -9.90 -7.77
CA GLY A 308 -23.77 -11.01 -7.02
C GLY A 308 -23.11 -11.25 -5.66
N ALA A 309 -22.68 -10.19 -4.97
CA ALA A 309 -22.08 -10.31 -3.66
C ALA A 309 -23.12 -10.61 -2.57
N ASP A 310 -22.89 -11.66 -1.76
CA ASP A 310 -23.62 -11.94 -0.52
C ASP A 310 -23.02 -11.17 0.65
N GLY A 311 -21.70 -10.88 0.60
CA GLY A 311 -20.97 -10.17 1.64
C GLY A 311 -19.86 -9.29 1.10
N ALA A 312 -19.46 -8.33 1.93
CA ALA A 312 -18.35 -7.42 1.66
C ALA A 312 -17.45 -7.26 2.89
N ILE A 313 -16.13 -7.25 2.67
CA ILE A 313 -15.16 -6.74 3.62
C ILE A 313 -14.84 -5.32 3.19
N VAL A 314 -15.09 -4.34 4.06
CA VAL A 314 -14.86 -2.91 3.78
C VAL A 314 -13.66 -2.45 4.60
N ALA A 315 -12.65 -1.89 3.94
CA ALA A 315 -11.49 -1.33 4.61
C ALA A 315 -11.23 0.09 4.12
N GLU A 316 -10.85 0.96 5.05
CA GLU A 316 -10.49 2.36 4.76
C GLU A 316 -9.06 2.68 5.14
N GLU A 317 -8.51 3.72 4.53
CA GLU A 317 -7.32 4.41 4.99
C GLU A 317 -7.72 5.74 5.66
N GLY A 318 -7.04 6.06 6.76
CA GLY A 318 -7.26 7.30 7.50
C GLY A 318 -8.26 7.15 8.64
N TYR A 319 -8.70 8.27 9.16
CA TYR A 319 -9.69 8.41 10.23
C TYR A 319 -10.30 9.82 10.18
N GLY A 320 -11.39 10.01 10.88
CA GLY A 320 -12.07 11.30 10.92
C GLY A 320 -12.98 11.50 9.71
N ASN A 321 -12.59 12.36 8.77
CA ASN A 321 -13.38 12.57 7.55
C ASN A 321 -13.57 11.29 6.72
N PRO A 322 -12.57 10.40 6.56
CA PRO A 322 -12.73 9.07 5.97
C PRO A 322 -13.79 8.19 6.62
N ASP A 323 -13.93 8.22 7.95
CA ASP A 323 -14.92 7.38 8.66
C ASP A 323 -16.35 7.55 8.11
N VAL A 324 -16.65 8.74 7.57
CA VAL A 324 -17.96 9.01 6.96
C VAL A 324 -18.16 8.22 5.67
N ASP A 325 -17.15 8.19 4.77
CA ASP A 325 -17.21 7.36 3.56
C ASP A 325 -17.34 5.87 3.92
N TYR A 326 -16.58 5.45 4.92
CA TYR A 326 -16.52 4.07 5.39
C TYR A 326 -17.87 3.60 5.94
N ILE A 327 -18.43 4.31 6.92
CA ILE A 327 -19.72 3.96 7.52
C ILE A 327 -20.85 4.08 6.51
N GLN A 328 -20.89 5.12 5.66
CA GLN A 328 -21.90 5.23 4.62
C GLN A 328 -21.83 4.09 3.59
N THR A 329 -20.63 3.64 3.27
CA THR A 329 -20.46 2.48 2.37
C THR A 329 -21.03 1.20 3.01
N ILE A 330 -20.77 0.95 4.29
CA ILE A 330 -21.37 -0.17 5.04
C ILE A 330 -22.89 -0.06 5.05
N VAL A 331 -23.43 1.11 5.39
CA VAL A 331 -24.88 1.36 5.44
C VAL A 331 -25.55 1.09 4.09
N GLU A 332 -24.98 1.57 3.00
CA GLU A 332 -25.56 1.37 1.66
C GLU A 332 -25.46 -0.11 1.21
N LEU A 333 -24.40 -0.83 1.56
CA LEU A 333 -24.26 -2.28 1.31
C LEU A 333 -25.30 -3.09 2.10
N GLU A 334 -25.45 -2.84 3.40
CA GLU A 334 -26.43 -3.53 4.25
C GLU A 334 -27.89 -3.25 3.81
N LYS A 335 -28.19 -2.02 3.37
CA LYS A 335 -29.52 -1.67 2.80
C LYS A 335 -29.92 -2.52 1.60
N VAL A 336 -28.96 -2.95 0.79
CA VAL A 336 -29.21 -3.80 -0.39
C VAL A 336 -29.03 -5.28 -0.11
N GLY A 337 -28.83 -5.66 1.17
CA GLY A 337 -28.77 -7.06 1.62
C GLY A 337 -27.37 -7.68 1.55
N VAL A 338 -26.33 -6.92 1.22
CA VAL A 338 -24.93 -7.40 1.25
C VAL A 338 -24.40 -7.28 2.68
N LYS A 339 -24.07 -8.42 3.32
CA LYS A 339 -23.59 -8.46 4.70
C LYS A 339 -22.16 -7.92 4.79
N THR A 340 -21.89 -7.06 5.77
CA THR A 340 -20.60 -6.37 5.86
C THR A 340 -19.78 -6.72 7.09
N VAL A 341 -18.45 -6.73 6.92
CA VAL A 341 -17.48 -6.66 7.99
C VAL A 341 -16.53 -5.50 7.66
N GLY A 342 -16.43 -4.54 8.56
CA GLY A 342 -15.53 -3.42 8.41
C GLY A 342 -14.15 -3.70 9.02
N ILE A 343 -13.09 -3.16 8.42
CA ILE A 343 -11.74 -3.11 8.96
C ILE A 343 -11.30 -1.66 8.99
N SER A 344 -11.03 -1.12 10.18
CA SER A 344 -10.56 0.24 10.37
C SER A 344 -9.64 0.35 11.59
N ASN A 345 -8.94 1.45 11.72
CA ASN A 345 -8.30 1.86 12.96
C ASN A 345 -9.27 2.62 13.86
N GLU A 346 -8.86 2.89 15.07
CA GLU A 346 -9.62 3.69 16.03
C GLU A 346 -8.90 5.00 16.37
N CYS A 347 -9.66 6.03 16.73
CA CYS A 347 -9.13 7.29 17.24
C CYS A 347 -9.73 7.60 18.63
N THR A 348 -9.54 6.67 19.58
CA THR A 348 -10.16 6.68 20.90
C THR A 348 -9.47 7.60 21.93
N GLY A 349 -8.53 8.43 21.50
CA GLY A 349 -7.72 9.27 22.39
C GLY A 349 -6.62 8.47 23.11
N ARG A 350 -5.84 9.16 23.95
CA ARG A 350 -4.70 8.53 24.66
C ARG A 350 -5.12 7.54 25.72
N ASP A 351 -6.29 7.75 26.30
CA ASP A 351 -6.89 6.93 27.36
C ASP A 351 -7.81 5.81 26.83
N GLY A 352 -8.04 5.77 25.52
CA GLY A 352 -8.93 4.79 24.90
C GLY A 352 -10.42 4.99 25.19
N ALA A 353 -10.82 6.18 25.68
CA ALA A 353 -12.17 6.42 26.20
C ALA A 353 -13.06 7.25 25.26
N SER A 354 -12.48 7.84 24.22
CA SER A 354 -13.24 8.61 23.23
C SER A 354 -13.98 7.71 22.25
N GLN A 355 -14.93 8.27 21.51
CA GLN A 355 -15.62 7.56 20.43
C GLN A 355 -14.60 7.07 19.38
N PRO A 356 -14.62 5.78 19.00
CA PRO A 356 -13.60 5.21 18.15
C PRO A 356 -13.60 5.76 16.72
N LEU A 357 -14.77 6.10 16.17
CA LEU A 357 -14.98 6.67 14.85
C LEU A 357 -15.82 7.95 14.99
N VAL A 358 -15.66 8.91 14.07
CA VAL A 358 -16.42 10.17 14.12
C VAL A 358 -17.90 10.03 13.79
N VAL A 359 -18.27 8.94 13.11
CA VAL A 359 -19.65 8.59 12.79
C VAL A 359 -19.88 7.11 13.11
N LEU A 360 -21.05 6.81 13.65
CA LEU A 360 -21.50 5.45 13.95
C LEU A 360 -22.91 5.25 13.37
N ASP A 361 -23.20 4.04 12.93
CA ASP A 361 -24.52 3.61 12.47
C ASP A 361 -24.79 2.18 12.93
N GLU A 362 -26.04 1.86 13.26
CA GLU A 362 -26.43 0.52 13.72
C GLU A 362 -26.19 -0.58 12.70
N ALA A 363 -26.19 -0.24 11.40
CA ALA A 363 -25.86 -1.18 10.33
C ALA A 363 -24.38 -1.61 10.37
N ALA A 364 -23.49 -0.77 10.89
CA ALA A 364 -22.06 -1.08 11.04
C ALA A 364 -21.78 -1.84 12.34
N ASN A 365 -22.36 -3.03 12.49
CA ASN A 365 -22.34 -3.81 13.72
C ASN A 365 -21.24 -4.89 13.78
N ALA A 366 -20.46 -5.06 12.72
CA ALA A 366 -19.35 -6.00 12.64
C ALA A 366 -18.08 -5.26 12.15
N LEU A 367 -17.26 -4.83 13.13
CA LEU A 367 -16.03 -4.07 12.88
C LEU A 367 -14.83 -4.80 13.46
N VAL A 368 -13.72 -4.80 12.75
CA VAL A 368 -12.41 -5.28 13.20
C VAL A 368 -11.49 -4.08 13.32
N SER A 369 -11.06 -3.78 14.55
CA SER A 369 -10.11 -2.72 14.82
C SER A 369 -8.67 -3.17 14.53
N THR A 370 -7.90 -2.32 13.87
CA THR A 370 -6.45 -2.48 13.68
C THR A 370 -5.63 -1.80 14.77
N GLY A 371 -6.29 -1.17 15.73
CA GLY A 371 -5.70 -0.52 16.89
C GLY A 371 -5.99 0.97 16.98
N ASN A 372 -5.64 1.56 18.12
CA ASN A 372 -5.86 2.97 18.41
C ASN A 372 -4.70 3.83 17.91
N VAL A 373 -4.92 4.64 16.87
CA VAL A 373 -3.90 5.54 16.30
C VAL A 373 -3.51 6.68 17.24
N SER A 374 -4.32 6.96 18.27
CA SER A 374 -4.03 7.97 19.30
C SER A 374 -3.25 7.43 20.49
N GLN A 375 -2.92 6.14 20.49
CA GLN A 375 -2.15 5.52 21.58
C GLN A 375 -0.75 6.13 21.65
N TYR A 376 -0.35 6.49 22.85
CA TYR A 376 0.97 7.05 23.12
C TYR A 376 1.99 5.95 23.38
N PHE A 377 3.12 6.03 22.69
CA PHE A 377 4.29 5.20 22.98
C PHE A 377 5.41 6.07 23.50
N GLU A 378 5.92 5.73 24.68
CA GLU A 378 7.14 6.35 25.20
C GLU A 378 8.34 5.73 24.51
N LEU A 379 9.08 6.54 23.76
CA LEU A 379 10.27 6.10 23.05
C LEU A 379 11.49 6.28 23.97
N PRO A 380 12.09 5.20 24.47
CA PRO A 380 13.31 5.31 25.25
C PRO A 380 14.43 5.92 24.41
N PRO A 381 15.42 6.61 25.02
CA PRO A 381 16.59 7.11 24.29
C PRO A 381 17.27 5.99 23.50
N MET A 382 17.74 6.32 22.30
CA MET A 382 18.67 5.46 21.56
C MET A 382 20.11 5.79 22.00
N PRO A 383 20.98 4.77 22.15
CA PRO A 383 22.38 4.99 22.50
C PRO A 383 23.16 5.77 21.43
#